data_01b06d03b40040fea56c5c3ec41eb7d7
#
_entry.id   01b06d03b40040fea56c5c3ec41eb7d7
#
_cell.length_a   1.000
_cell.length_b   1.000
_cell.length_c   1.000
_cell.angle_alpha   90.00
_cell.angle_beta   90.00
_cell.angle_gamma   90.00
#
_symmetry.space_group_name_H-M   'P 1'
#
loop_
_entity.id
_entity.type
_entity.pdbx_description
1 polymer ?
#
loop_
_entity_poly.entity_id
_entity_poly.type
_entity_poly.pdbx_seq_one_letter_code
_entity_poly.pdbx_strand_id
1 'polypeptide(L)'
;MPVYRTIVVGTDGSETSLRAVDRAGAIAGDTGAALVIVCAYQAPDPRAVDRARDVLGDDVGYQVVGHTPAAETVRTAAERATSAGATTVETVVRDGAPVPVLAEAVRRFDADLLVVGNRGLDTIAGRILGSVPAEAARKSTVDVLIVRTT
;
A
#
# COMPACT_ATOMS: atom_id res chain seq x y z
N MET A 1 -16.89 -11.12 19.53
CA MET A 1 -16.76 -10.70 18.13
C MET A 1 -15.51 -9.86 17.97
N PRO A 2 -14.64 -10.13 17.00
CA PRO A 2 -13.49 -9.26 16.78
C PRO A 2 -13.94 -7.88 16.30
N VAL A 3 -13.19 -6.86 16.65
CA VAL A 3 -13.48 -5.48 16.24
C VAL A 3 -13.38 -5.34 14.73
N TYR A 4 -12.34 -5.95 14.15
CA TYR A 4 -12.14 -5.94 12.70
C TYR A 4 -12.00 -7.37 12.18
N ARG A 5 -12.55 -7.61 11.01
CA ARG A 5 -12.49 -8.92 10.33
C ARG A 5 -11.57 -8.90 9.13
N THR A 6 -11.50 -7.78 8.43
CA THR A 6 -10.64 -7.64 7.25
C THR A 6 -10.05 -6.23 7.23
N ILE A 7 -8.75 -6.16 7.13
CA ILE A 7 -7.99 -4.91 7.17
C ILE A 7 -7.28 -4.72 5.83
N VAL A 8 -7.38 -3.54 5.25
CA VAL A 8 -6.59 -3.14 4.08
C VAL A 8 -5.52 -2.17 4.54
N VAL A 9 -4.28 -2.37 4.10
CA VAL A 9 -3.18 -1.43 4.33
C VAL A 9 -2.49 -1.10 3.02
N GLY A 10 -2.20 0.18 2.81
CA GLY A 10 -1.48 0.66 1.63
C GLY A 10 0.01 0.82 1.92
N THR A 11 0.85 0.50 0.94
CA THR A 11 2.29 0.69 1.02
C THR A 11 2.88 1.04 -0.35
N ASP A 12 3.93 1.84 -0.35
CA ASP A 12 4.76 2.13 -1.53
C ASP A 12 6.17 1.52 -1.40
N GLY A 13 6.40 0.74 -0.35
CA GLY A 13 7.69 0.14 -0.07
C GLY A 13 8.65 1.02 0.71
N SER A 14 8.29 2.29 0.97
CA SER A 14 9.13 3.15 1.82
C SER A 14 9.14 2.62 3.26
N GLU A 15 10.22 2.91 3.99
CA GLU A 15 10.31 2.49 5.39
C GLU A 15 9.18 3.05 6.24
N THR A 16 8.76 4.27 5.96
CA THR A 16 7.63 4.88 6.67
C THR A 16 6.32 4.13 6.40
N SER A 17 6.05 3.76 5.15
CA SER A 17 4.84 2.99 4.84
C SER A 17 4.91 1.58 5.41
N LEU A 18 6.10 0.98 5.49
CA LEU A 18 6.26 -0.35 6.09
C LEU A 18 5.98 -0.34 7.60
N ARG A 19 6.18 0.78 8.28
CA ARG A 19 5.76 0.92 9.69
C ARG A 19 4.24 0.84 9.83
N ALA A 20 3.51 1.38 8.87
CA ALA A 20 2.05 1.21 8.84
C ALA A 20 1.67 -0.26 8.61
N VAL A 21 2.41 -0.96 7.76
CA VAL A 21 2.23 -2.41 7.55
C VAL A 21 2.47 -3.19 8.84
N ASP A 22 3.53 -2.85 9.57
CA ASP A 22 3.83 -3.49 10.87
C ASP A 22 2.66 -3.30 11.85
N ARG A 23 2.11 -2.10 11.93
CA ARG A 23 0.97 -1.81 12.82
C ARG A 23 -0.27 -2.57 12.39
N ALA A 24 -0.56 -2.59 11.08
CA ALA A 24 -1.70 -3.33 10.55
C ALA A 24 -1.54 -4.84 10.81
N GLY A 25 -0.33 -5.37 10.66
CA GLY A 25 -0.03 -6.78 10.95
C GLY A 25 -0.26 -7.12 12.43
N ALA A 26 0.15 -6.24 13.33
CA ALA A 26 -0.07 -6.43 14.77
C ALA A 26 -1.57 -6.42 15.10
N ILE A 27 -2.32 -5.48 14.55
CA ILE A 27 -3.78 -5.42 14.76
C ILE A 27 -4.45 -6.67 14.19
N ALA A 28 -4.04 -7.12 13.01
CA ALA A 28 -4.58 -8.35 12.41
C ALA A 28 -4.31 -9.57 13.30
N GLY A 29 -3.10 -9.67 13.86
CA GLY A 29 -2.76 -10.74 14.79
C GLY A 29 -3.61 -10.71 16.05
N ASP A 30 -3.79 -9.53 16.64
CA ASP A 30 -4.57 -9.37 17.87
C ASP A 30 -6.06 -9.63 17.68
N THR A 31 -6.62 -9.28 16.53
CA THR A 31 -8.05 -9.39 16.26
C THR A 31 -8.42 -10.66 15.51
N GLY A 32 -7.45 -11.37 14.96
CA GLY A 32 -7.71 -12.50 14.06
C GLY A 32 -8.17 -12.08 12.66
N ALA A 33 -8.01 -10.81 12.32
CA ALA A 33 -8.44 -10.28 11.02
C ALA A 33 -7.56 -10.78 9.88
N ALA A 34 -8.14 -10.92 8.70
CA ALA A 34 -7.39 -11.06 7.46
C ALA A 34 -6.78 -9.70 7.09
N LEU A 35 -5.56 -9.72 6.58
CA LEU A 35 -4.85 -8.51 6.16
C LEU A 35 -4.64 -8.53 4.65
N VAL A 36 -5.03 -7.47 3.98
CA VAL A 36 -4.81 -7.27 2.55
C VAL A 36 -3.84 -6.12 2.38
N ILE A 37 -2.68 -6.40 1.81
CA ILE A 37 -1.63 -5.41 1.56
C ILE A 37 -1.73 -4.96 0.11
N VAL A 38 -1.84 -3.66 -0.10
CA VAL A 38 -2.10 -3.08 -1.41
C VAL A 38 -0.98 -2.12 -1.79
N CYS A 39 -0.42 -2.31 -2.97
CA CYS A 39 0.50 -1.37 -3.59
C CYS A 39 -0.14 -0.84 -4.88
N ALA A 40 -0.41 0.45 -4.91
CA ALA A 40 -0.83 1.14 -6.11
C ALA A 40 0.42 1.62 -6.85
N TYR A 41 0.47 1.38 -8.13
CA TYR A 41 1.55 1.88 -8.97
C TYR A 41 0.97 2.60 -10.18
N GLN A 42 1.75 3.47 -10.78
CA GLN A 42 1.37 4.08 -12.05
C GLN A 42 2.25 3.47 -13.13
N ALA A 43 1.61 2.90 -14.15
CA ALA A 43 2.36 2.40 -15.29
C ALA A 43 3.16 3.56 -15.92
N PRO A 44 4.45 3.38 -16.20
CA PRO A 44 5.24 4.44 -16.79
C PRO A 44 4.71 4.81 -18.17
N ASP A 45 4.86 6.10 -18.53
CA ASP A 45 4.54 6.57 -19.88
C ASP A 45 5.26 5.68 -20.89
N PRO A 46 4.57 5.13 -21.91
CA PRO A 46 5.22 4.31 -22.95
C PRO A 46 6.43 4.99 -23.60
N ARG A 47 6.39 6.32 -23.75
CA ARG A 47 7.53 7.07 -24.27
C ARG A 47 8.73 7.06 -23.34
N ALA A 48 8.51 7.07 -22.02
CA ALA A 48 9.59 6.97 -21.05
C ALA A 48 10.22 5.59 -21.05
N VAL A 49 9.41 4.54 -21.22
CA VAL A 49 9.90 3.15 -21.36
C VAL A 49 10.76 3.00 -22.60
N ASP A 50 10.27 3.50 -23.74
CA ASP A 50 11.02 3.45 -25.01
C ASP A 50 12.36 4.17 -24.92
N ARG A 51 12.38 5.35 -24.30
CA ARG A 51 13.63 6.09 -24.09
C ARG A 51 14.59 5.36 -23.17
N ALA A 52 14.10 4.70 -22.14
CA ALA A 52 14.93 3.91 -21.24
C ALA A 52 15.55 2.72 -21.99
N ARG A 53 14.80 2.05 -22.85
CA ARG A 53 15.31 0.95 -23.68
C ARG A 53 16.38 1.42 -24.65
N ASP A 54 16.15 2.58 -25.30
CA ASP A 54 17.11 3.14 -26.26
C ASP A 54 18.43 3.52 -25.62
N VAL A 55 18.39 4.01 -24.37
CA VAL A 55 19.59 4.48 -23.67
C VAL A 55 20.29 3.35 -22.91
N LEU A 56 19.53 2.47 -22.27
CA LEU A 56 20.03 1.50 -21.30
C LEU A 56 19.91 0.05 -21.74
N GLY A 57 19.22 -0.21 -22.87
CA GLY A 57 18.99 -1.55 -23.38
C GLY A 57 17.74 -2.21 -22.83
N ASP A 58 17.37 -3.35 -23.42
CA ASP A 58 16.09 -4.01 -23.14
C ASP A 58 15.96 -4.48 -21.68
N ASP A 59 17.04 -4.96 -21.08
CA ASP A 59 17.01 -5.47 -19.70
C ASP A 59 16.65 -4.39 -18.68
N VAL A 60 17.12 -3.16 -18.92
CA VAL A 60 16.85 -2.04 -18.02
C VAL A 60 15.47 -1.44 -18.32
N GLY A 61 15.03 -1.45 -19.58
CA GLY A 61 13.67 -1.04 -19.94
C GLY A 61 12.61 -1.83 -19.20
N TYR A 62 12.86 -3.10 -18.94
CA TYR A 62 11.95 -3.97 -18.20
C TYR A 62 11.77 -3.50 -16.74
N GLN A 63 12.80 -2.96 -16.12
CA GLN A 63 12.76 -2.47 -14.74
C GLN A 63 11.95 -1.18 -14.58
N VAL A 64 11.67 -0.47 -15.66
CA VAL A 64 10.88 0.76 -15.64
C VAL A 64 9.38 0.48 -15.60
N VAL A 65 8.96 -0.75 -15.89
CA VAL A 65 7.57 -1.18 -15.78
C VAL A 65 7.24 -1.40 -14.31
N GLY A 66 6.41 -0.55 -13.72
CA GLY A 66 6.16 -0.49 -12.27
C GLY A 66 5.65 -1.78 -11.62
N HIS A 67 5.11 -2.74 -12.39
CA HIS A 67 4.52 -3.97 -11.83
C HIS A 67 5.54 -4.82 -11.05
N THR A 68 6.74 -5.05 -11.59
CA THR A 68 7.74 -5.90 -10.92
C THR A 68 8.24 -5.30 -9.60
N PRO A 69 8.61 -3.99 -9.54
CA PRO A 69 8.93 -3.38 -8.26
C PRO A 69 7.78 -3.40 -7.27
N ALA A 70 6.54 -3.21 -7.73
CA ALA A 70 5.36 -3.26 -6.86
C ALA A 70 5.15 -4.67 -6.31
N ALA A 71 5.38 -5.72 -7.10
CA ALA A 71 5.29 -7.11 -6.64
C ALA A 71 6.32 -7.39 -5.54
N GLU A 72 7.55 -6.90 -5.69
CA GLU A 72 8.57 -7.02 -4.66
C GLU A 72 8.20 -6.25 -3.40
N THR A 73 7.60 -5.07 -3.55
CA THR A 73 7.13 -4.25 -2.43
C THR A 73 6.12 -5.01 -1.59
N VAL A 74 5.09 -5.62 -2.20
CA VAL A 74 4.07 -6.32 -1.43
C VAL A 74 4.61 -7.61 -0.83
N ARG A 75 5.57 -8.26 -1.46
CA ARG A 75 6.20 -9.45 -0.89
C ARG A 75 6.96 -9.10 0.41
N THR A 76 7.77 -8.06 0.38
CA THR A 76 8.49 -7.57 1.57
C THR A 76 7.51 -7.16 2.65
N ALA A 77 6.45 -6.45 2.28
CA ALA A 77 5.42 -6.02 3.21
C ALA A 77 4.72 -7.23 3.86
N ALA A 78 4.42 -8.28 3.08
CA ALA A 78 3.80 -9.49 3.61
C ALA A 78 4.68 -10.18 4.65
N GLU A 79 5.99 -10.24 4.41
CA GLU A 79 6.95 -10.79 5.37
C GLU A 79 6.94 -9.98 6.67
N ARG A 80 6.92 -8.64 6.56
CA ARG A 80 6.85 -7.73 7.71
C ARG A 80 5.56 -7.93 8.51
N ALA A 81 4.43 -8.01 7.83
CA ALA A 81 3.13 -8.19 8.47
C ALA A 81 3.04 -9.52 9.21
N THR A 82 3.54 -10.58 8.60
CA THR A 82 3.59 -11.91 9.21
C THR A 82 4.46 -11.89 10.47
N SER A 83 5.62 -11.27 10.40
CA SER A 83 6.52 -11.11 11.56
C SER A 83 5.87 -10.30 12.67
N ALA A 84 4.98 -9.36 12.34
CA ALA A 84 4.26 -8.55 13.31
C ALA A 84 3.07 -9.26 13.96
N GLY A 85 2.63 -10.40 13.40
CA GLY A 85 1.58 -11.21 14.01
C GLY A 85 0.44 -11.62 13.08
N ALA A 86 0.38 -11.09 11.85
CA ALA A 86 -0.69 -11.45 10.91
C ALA A 86 -0.59 -12.92 10.51
N THR A 87 -1.72 -13.61 10.50
CA THR A 87 -1.78 -15.03 10.14
C THR A 87 -2.38 -15.27 8.75
N THR A 88 -3.25 -14.39 8.31
CA THR A 88 -3.88 -14.45 6.98
C THR A 88 -3.52 -13.17 6.22
N VAL A 89 -2.66 -13.31 5.23
CA VAL A 89 -2.14 -12.16 4.47
C VAL A 89 -2.37 -12.39 2.98
N GLU A 90 -2.94 -11.38 2.33
CA GLU A 90 -3.15 -11.36 0.90
C GLU A 90 -2.51 -10.10 0.33
N THR A 91 -1.98 -10.16 -0.88
CA THR A 91 -1.34 -9.02 -1.51
C THR A 91 -2.02 -8.65 -2.81
N VAL A 92 -2.09 -7.35 -3.09
CA VAL A 92 -2.72 -6.80 -4.29
C VAL A 92 -1.80 -5.74 -4.88
N VAL A 93 -1.55 -5.84 -6.17
CA VAL A 93 -0.82 -4.83 -6.94
C VAL A 93 -1.77 -4.31 -8.01
N ARG A 94 -1.99 -3.00 -8.05
CA ARG A 94 -2.92 -2.39 -9.01
C ARG A 94 -2.33 -1.14 -9.63
N ASP A 95 -2.58 -0.97 -10.93
CA ASP A 95 -2.31 0.28 -11.62
C ASP A 95 -3.37 1.31 -11.23
N GLY A 96 -2.94 2.50 -10.89
CA GLY A 96 -3.84 3.60 -10.57
C GLY A 96 -3.34 4.46 -9.42
N ALA A 97 -4.09 5.51 -9.12
CA ALA A 97 -3.79 6.39 -8.01
C ALA A 97 -4.09 5.69 -6.68
N PRO A 98 -3.34 6.01 -5.61
CA PRO A 98 -3.45 5.27 -4.35
C PRO A 98 -4.85 5.23 -3.74
N VAL A 99 -5.53 6.36 -3.62
CA VAL A 99 -6.82 6.41 -2.91
C VAL A 99 -7.90 5.61 -3.65
N PRO A 100 -8.11 5.77 -4.98
CA PRO A 100 -9.05 4.92 -5.69
C PRO A 100 -8.72 3.43 -5.62
N VAL A 101 -7.44 3.07 -5.70
CA VAL A 101 -7.01 1.67 -5.60
C VAL A 101 -7.31 1.10 -4.21
N LEU A 102 -7.05 1.85 -3.15
CA LEU A 102 -7.36 1.45 -1.79
C LEU A 102 -8.87 1.31 -1.59
N ALA A 103 -9.65 2.24 -2.10
CA ALA A 103 -11.11 2.19 -2.01
C ALA A 103 -11.68 0.96 -2.72
N GLU A 104 -11.14 0.62 -3.88
CA GLU A 104 -11.52 -0.60 -4.61
C GLU A 104 -11.20 -1.85 -3.78
N ALA A 105 -10.02 -1.91 -3.17
CA ALA A 105 -9.64 -3.04 -2.33
C ALA A 105 -10.57 -3.18 -1.12
N VAL A 106 -10.94 -2.07 -0.48
CA VAL A 106 -11.89 -2.08 0.63
C VAL A 106 -13.21 -2.71 0.20
N ARG A 107 -13.73 -2.33 -0.96
CA ARG A 107 -14.98 -2.88 -1.48
C ARG A 107 -14.83 -4.36 -1.86
N ARG A 108 -13.79 -4.69 -2.60
CA ARG A 108 -13.57 -6.05 -3.12
C ARG A 108 -13.45 -7.08 -2.00
N PHE A 109 -12.75 -6.74 -0.93
CA PHE A 109 -12.49 -7.65 0.18
C PHE A 109 -13.45 -7.45 1.34
N ASP A 110 -14.43 -6.57 1.20
CA ASP A 110 -15.38 -6.23 2.25
C ASP A 110 -14.66 -5.87 3.56
N ALA A 111 -13.64 -5.02 3.43
CA ALA A 111 -12.82 -4.61 4.57
C ALA A 111 -13.57 -3.66 5.48
N ASP A 112 -13.26 -3.71 6.77
CA ASP A 112 -13.87 -2.83 7.79
C ASP A 112 -12.86 -1.89 8.43
N LEU A 113 -11.58 -1.98 8.04
CA LEU A 113 -10.55 -1.03 8.47
C LEU A 113 -9.57 -0.78 7.31
N LEU A 114 -9.28 0.49 7.07
CA LEU A 114 -8.21 0.93 6.16
C LEU A 114 -7.08 1.54 6.98
N VAL A 115 -5.86 1.07 6.79
CA VAL A 115 -4.67 1.56 7.49
C VAL A 115 -3.74 2.25 6.49
N VAL A 116 -3.32 3.46 6.80
CA VAL A 116 -2.35 4.22 6.00
C VAL A 116 -1.36 4.92 6.93
N GLY A 117 -0.17 5.21 6.42
CA GLY A 117 0.80 6.03 7.15
C GLY A 117 0.43 7.50 7.07
N ASN A 118 0.91 8.29 8.03
CA ASN A 118 0.60 9.72 8.09
C ASN A 118 1.27 10.55 6.99
N ARG A 119 2.34 10.06 6.40
CA ARG A 119 3.03 10.78 5.31
C ARG A 119 2.38 10.57 3.96
N GLY A 120 1.72 9.42 3.76
CA GLY A 120 1.17 9.06 2.47
C GLY A 120 2.24 8.70 1.46
N LEU A 121 1.80 8.38 0.24
CA LEU A 121 2.68 7.93 -0.84
C LEU A 121 3.31 9.10 -1.60
N ASP A 122 2.64 10.27 -1.61
CA ASP A 122 3.11 11.50 -2.25
C ASP A 122 3.29 12.58 -1.20
N THR A 123 4.30 12.45 -0.36
CA THR A 123 4.57 13.47 0.65
C THR A 123 5.20 14.70 0.01
N ILE A 124 4.58 15.84 0.30
CA ILE A 124 5.15 17.14 -0.05
C ILE A 124 5.82 17.69 1.21
N ALA A 125 7.07 18.11 1.09
CA ALA A 125 7.84 18.64 2.20
C ALA A 125 7.07 19.76 2.92
N GLY A 126 7.06 19.73 4.25
CA GLY A 126 6.39 20.73 5.09
C GLY A 126 4.93 20.45 5.40
N ARG A 127 4.33 19.39 4.87
CA ARG A 127 2.96 19.01 5.24
C ARG A 127 2.99 18.06 6.44
N ILE A 128 2.08 18.27 7.38
CA ILE A 128 1.94 17.44 8.57
C ILE A 128 1.30 16.10 8.21
N LEU A 129 0.33 16.12 7.30
CA LEU A 129 -0.40 14.95 6.83
C LEU A 129 -0.28 14.88 5.31
N GLY A 130 0.16 13.73 4.78
CA GLY A 130 0.27 13.53 3.35
C GLY A 130 -1.09 13.54 2.65
N SER A 131 -1.08 13.70 1.32
CA SER A 131 -2.31 13.76 0.53
C SER A 131 -3.12 12.47 0.59
N VAL A 132 -2.47 11.32 0.58
CA VAL A 132 -3.15 10.01 0.62
C VAL A 132 -3.91 9.82 1.93
N PRO A 133 -3.31 9.97 3.13
CA PRO A 133 -4.07 9.78 4.36
C PRO A 133 -5.17 10.81 4.54
N ALA A 134 -4.97 12.06 4.15
CA ALA A 134 -6.01 13.09 4.24
C ALA A 134 -7.20 12.77 3.36
N GLU A 135 -6.96 12.37 2.13
CA GLU A 135 -8.01 12.02 1.18
C GLU A 135 -8.70 10.69 1.56
N ALA A 136 -7.94 9.71 2.01
CA ALA A 136 -8.48 8.44 2.49
C ALA A 136 -9.41 8.65 3.68
N ALA A 137 -9.02 9.47 4.65
CA ALA A 137 -9.85 9.78 5.81
C ALA A 137 -11.16 10.45 5.41
N ARG A 138 -11.13 11.33 4.42
CA ARG A 138 -12.31 12.05 3.97
C ARG A 138 -13.26 11.19 3.14
N LYS A 139 -12.72 10.30 2.29
CA LYS A 139 -13.50 9.56 1.29
C LYS A 139 -13.84 8.13 1.69
N SER A 140 -13.22 7.60 2.74
CA SER A 140 -13.44 6.21 3.13
C SER A 140 -14.86 5.96 3.62
N THR A 141 -15.39 4.78 3.29
CA THR A 141 -16.67 4.30 3.80
C THR A 141 -16.52 3.41 5.03
N VAL A 142 -15.29 3.17 5.46
CA VAL A 142 -14.96 2.35 6.63
C VAL A 142 -14.01 3.12 7.55
N ASP A 143 -13.75 2.57 8.71
CA ASP A 143 -12.80 3.16 9.67
C ASP A 143 -11.42 3.31 9.02
N VAL A 144 -10.76 4.42 9.30
CA VAL A 144 -9.41 4.69 8.81
C VAL A 144 -8.49 4.91 10.00
N LEU A 145 -7.43 4.13 10.07
CA LEU A 145 -6.34 4.34 11.02
C LEU A 145 -5.17 4.98 10.30
N ILE A 146 -4.79 6.16 10.75
CA ILE A 146 -3.62 6.86 10.24
C ILE A 146 -2.48 6.62 11.22
N VAL A 147 -1.50 5.82 10.80
CA VAL A 147 -0.37 5.44 11.65
C VAL A 147 0.69 6.52 11.59
N ARG A 148 1.12 6.99 12.74
CA ARG A 148 2.23 7.93 12.82
C ARG A 148 3.54 7.17 12.58
N THR A 149 4.19 7.48 11.46
CA THR A 149 5.39 6.76 11.02
C THR A 149 6.66 7.60 11.13
N THR A 150 6.53 8.85 11.54
CA THR A 150 7.66 9.78 11.68
C THR A 150 7.65 10.45 13.04
#